data_023dc90393613cc5183ad9b0fd48ff30
#
_entry.id   023dc90393613cc5183ad9b0fd48ff30
#
_cell.length_a   1.000
_cell.length_b   1.000
_cell.length_c   1.000
_cell.angle_alpha   90.00
_cell.angle_beta   90.00
_cell.angle_gamma   90.00
#
_symmetry.space_group_name_H-M   'P 1'
#
loop_
_entity.id
_entity.type
_entity.pdbx_description
1 polymer ?
#
loop_
_entity_poly.entity_id
_entity_poly.type
_entity_poly.pdbx_seq_one_letter_code
_entity_poly.pdbx_strand_id
1 'polypeptide(L)'
;MGDLAVRPATENRAAYLQNLIKDVQALERMIKEDRFEKGHQRIGAEQELCMVDAARHPSSLAFSLLPDLPKDFTFEIGQFNLEANLSPFELNGSALQKTEAQLRYLLAQLKEVAAPQGIQHILTGILPTIKRHHLDLEHMTPLQRFDVLNQGLTQLRGGAFEINIHGADELTTSMPSVMYEAANTSWQLHLQLDPRSFSEAYNWAQYIAAPVLAVTANSPLLFGRELWHETRIALFQQSIDTRRSANQIRDRHNRVNFGRGWLDDSPVQLFQDNITRFPLILTGDIQEDALATLDAGGTPQLKALRLHNGTIYSWNRPCYGVGDDEQAHLRLENRYIPAGPTVKDQMANFAFWIGLMKGMPPRYLNLHESVPFQHAKSNFYRAARSSLHASLGWNGKHRPVRRIILEELLPLAAEGLQKSGFSDEQSRYYLSTIERRVSAYANGACWTIKNFRNIAERFGAGVAVREVTDAMIQGQEADIPIHDWPDIDAGQVYVVKKEATTIGRVMKTDLYTLHEQEPIGLAKAIMEWKEVRHLPIEDDHGNLKGLVTRTNIEAAASRDDHDPVSDIMTKTLITVSQQTPLEEAAQLMKQHKIGCMPIVREEQIIGLLTDSDFRELFGNQW
;
A
#
# COMPACT_ATOMS: atom_id res chain seq x y z
N MET A 1 3.50 19.57 0.69
CA MET A 1 2.10 20.13 0.68
C MET A 1 1.75 20.94 1.94
N GLY A 2 2.74 21.40 2.69
CA GLY A 2 2.61 21.89 4.08
C GLY A 2 1.70 23.11 4.35
N ASP A 3 1.48 24.04 3.43
CA ASP A 3 0.97 25.38 3.80
C ASP A 3 -0.33 25.83 3.10
N LEU A 4 -0.97 24.99 2.30
CA LEU A 4 -2.21 25.37 1.65
C LEU A 4 -3.43 24.87 2.47
N ALA A 5 -4.29 25.80 2.96
CA ALA A 5 -5.56 25.44 3.53
C ALA A 5 -6.43 24.75 2.46
N VAL A 6 -6.64 23.46 2.61
CA VAL A 6 -7.38 22.63 1.66
C VAL A 6 -8.87 22.70 1.94
N ARG A 7 -9.69 22.83 0.89
CA ARG A 7 -11.15 22.92 0.95
C ARG A 7 -11.81 21.89 0.03
N PRO A 8 -13.07 21.53 0.26
CA PRO A 8 -13.84 20.71 -0.68
C PRO A 8 -13.90 21.32 -2.08
N ALA A 9 -13.90 20.48 -3.11
CA ALA A 9 -13.91 20.92 -4.51
C ALA A 9 -15.15 21.75 -4.93
N THR A 10 -16.19 21.79 -4.09
CA THR A 10 -17.39 22.63 -4.31
C THR A 10 -17.15 24.10 -4.02
N GLU A 11 -16.15 24.42 -3.20
CA GLU A 11 -15.81 25.79 -2.84
C GLU A 11 -14.79 26.38 -3.82
N ASN A 12 -15.00 27.64 -4.22
CA ASN A 12 -14.11 28.40 -5.12
C ASN A 12 -13.71 27.69 -6.45
N ARG A 13 -14.51 26.72 -6.89
CA ARG A 13 -14.20 25.84 -8.03
C ARG A 13 -13.82 26.61 -9.30
N ALA A 14 -14.59 27.64 -9.66
CA ALA A 14 -14.35 28.38 -10.90
C ALA A 14 -13.01 29.16 -10.86
N ALA A 15 -12.73 29.85 -9.77
CA ALA A 15 -11.49 30.59 -9.58
C ALA A 15 -10.28 29.63 -9.56
N TYR A 16 -10.42 28.50 -8.87
CA TYR A 16 -9.38 27.48 -8.82
C TYR A 16 -9.07 26.90 -10.19
N LEU A 17 -10.08 26.59 -11.02
CA LEU A 17 -9.89 26.10 -12.38
C LEU A 17 -9.20 27.13 -13.28
N GLN A 18 -9.50 28.43 -13.12
CA GLN A 18 -8.78 29.48 -13.84
C GLN A 18 -7.31 29.52 -13.47
N ASN A 19 -6.98 29.43 -12.18
CA ASN A 19 -5.59 29.37 -11.72
C ASN A 19 -4.89 28.10 -12.24
N LEU A 20 -5.57 26.94 -12.23
CA LEU A 20 -5.04 25.69 -12.76
C LEU A 20 -4.71 25.79 -14.26
N ILE A 21 -5.54 26.45 -15.06
CA ILE A 21 -5.27 26.70 -16.49
C ILE A 21 -4.06 27.63 -16.65
N LYS A 22 -3.99 28.71 -15.87
CA LYS A 22 -2.83 29.63 -15.89
C LYS A 22 -1.54 28.94 -15.47
N ASP A 23 -1.58 28.06 -14.46
CA ASP A 23 -0.43 27.28 -14.03
C ASP A 23 0.11 26.37 -15.15
N VAL A 24 -0.78 25.71 -15.92
CA VAL A 24 -0.37 24.88 -17.07
C VAL A 24 0.23 25.74 -18.18
N GLN A 25 -0.37 26.89 -18.47
CA GLN A 25 0.16 27.82 -19.47
C GLN A 25 1.52 28.38 -19.06
N ALA A 26 1.68 28.70 -17.76
CA ALA A 26 2.95 29.14 -17.22
C ALA A 26 4.02 28.04 -17.31
N LEU A 27 3.69 26.78 -16.95
CA LEU A 27 4.58 25.64 -17.10
C LEU A 27 5.04 25.45 -18.55
N GLU A 28 4.09 25.49 -19.49
CA GLU A 28 4.39 25.36 -20.93
C GLU A 28 5.34 26.47 -21.40
N ARG A 29 5.07 27.72 -21.00
CA ARG A 29 5.91 28.86 -21.32
C ARG A 29 7.31 28.74 -20.71
N MET A 30 7.40 28.30 -19.45
CA MET A 30 8.69 28.09 -18.77
C MET A 30 9.55 27.05 -19.50
N ILE A 31 8.93 25.96 -19.99
CA ILE A 31 9.65 24.94 -20.78
C ILE A 31 10.14 25.54 -22.11
N LYS A 32 9.29 26.27 -22.83
CA LYS A 32 9.65 26.90 -24.09
C LYS A 32 10.75 27.96 -23.95
N GLU A 33 10.71 28.71 -22.85
CA GLU A 33 11.70 29.77 -22.53
C GLU A 33 12.95 29.24 -21.79
N ASP A 34 13.02 27.91 -21.55
CA ASP A 34 14.13 27.23 -20.86
C ASP A 34 14.44 27.83 -19.46
N ARG A 35 13.37 28.07 -18.66
CA ARG A 35 13.39 28.72 -17.35
C ARG A 35 13.51 27.76 -16.19
N PHE A 36 14.21 26.67 -16.37
CA PHE A 36 14.45 25.65 -15.35
C PHE A 36 15.92 25.68 -14.92
N GLU A 37 16.15 25.21 -13.70
CA GLU A 37 17.50 25.04 -13.16
C GLU A 37 18.35 24.19 -14.11
N LYS A 38 19.61 24.63 -14.32
CA LYS A 38 20.56 23.99 -15.23
C LYS A 38 21.82 23.54 -14.51
N GLY A 39 22.39 22.44 -14.99
CA GLY A 39 23.65 21.93 -14.48
C GLY A 39 23.56 21.17 -13.16
N HIS A 40 22.40 21.13 -12.55
CA HIS A 40 22.11 20.36 -11.32
C HIS A 40 21.20 19.19 -11.59
N GLN A 41 21.50 18.06 -10.96
CA GLN A 41 20.62 16.90 -10.96
C GLN A 41 20.60 16.30 -9.56
N ARG A 42 19.44 16.36 -8.91
CA ARG A 42 19.28 15.87 -7.54
C ARG A 42 18.47 14.59 -7.50
N ILE A 43 18.78 13.79 -6.49
CA ILE A 43 17.97 12.65 -6.07
C ILE A 43 17.42 12.92 -4.68
N GLY A 44 16.21 12.40 -4.40
CA GLY A 44 15.56 12.46 -3.09
C GLY A 44 14.77 11.21 -2.84
N ALA A 45 14.28 11.06 -1.62
CA ALA A 45 13.43 9.92 -1.26
C ALA A 45 12.46 10.29 -0.14
N GLU A 46 11.33 9.54 -0.07
CA GLU A 46 10.34 9.61 1.00
C GLU A 46 10.15 8.18 1.52
N GLN A 47 10.31 7.99 2.84
CA GLN A 47 10.14 6.70 3.49
C GLN A 47 8.84 6.65 4.27
N GLU A 48 7.88 5.89 3.78
CA GLU A 48 6.69 5.52 4.56
C GLU A 48 6.98 4.28 5.40
N LEU A 49 6.44 4.22 6.61
CA LEU A 49 6.64 3.11 7.54
C LEU A 49 5.43 2.90 8.45
N CYS A 50 5.31 1.68 9.00
CA CYS A 50 4.27 1.36 9.97
C CYS A 50 4.83 1.34 11.39
N MET A 51 4.03 1.79 12.35
CA MET A 51 4.28 1.65 13.78
C MET A 51 3.49 0.46 14.33
N VAL A 52 4.15 -0.38 15.13
CA VAL A 52 3.54 -1.58 15.72
C VAL A 52 3.73 -1.63 17.22
N ASP A 53 2.74 -2.19 17.92
CA ASP A 53 2.79 -2.48 19.36
C ASP A 53 3.60 -3.77 19.65
N ALA A 54 3.72 -4.13 20.92
CA ALA A 54 4.40 -5.36 21.35
C ALA A 54 3.76 -6.65 20.81
N ALA A 55 2.47 -6.63 20.47
CA ALA A 55 1.77 -7.74 19.86
C ALA A 55 1.85 -7.74 18.32
N ARG A 56 2.63 -6.82 17.75
CA ARG A 56 2.85 -6.62 16.31
C ARG A 56 1.62 -6.12 15.54
N HIS A 57 0.63 -5.56 16.24
CA HIS A 57 -0.49 -4.90 15.60
C HIS A 57 -0.17 -3.43 15.29
N PRO A 58 -0.84 -2.82 14.29
CA PRO A 58 -0.71 -1.39 14.03
C PRO A 58 -0.96 -0.55 15.30
N SER A 59 -0.06 0.38 15.60
CA SER A 59 -0.16 1.26 16.76
C SER A 59 -0.55 2.68 16.34
N SER A 60 -1.72 3.15 16.77
CA SER A 60 -2.22 4.51 16.47
C SER A 60 -1.49 5.63 17.22
N LEU A 61 -0.40 5.32 17.91
CA LEU A 61 0.37 6.32 18.67
C LEU A 61 1.35 7.12 17.79
N ALA A 62 1.50 6.82 16.50
CA ALA A 62 2.37 7.58 15.60
C ALA A 62 2.05 9.10 15.61
N PHE A 63 0.76 9.44 15.70
CA PHE A 63 0.33 10.83 15.81
C PHE A 63 0.89 11.54 17.05
N SER A 64 0.93 10.88 18.19
CA SER A 64 1.44 11.45 19.44
C SER A 64 2.97 11.53 19.51
N LEU A 65 3.70 10.77 18.68
CA LEU A 65 5.16 10.79 18.62
C LEU A 65 5.72 11.98 17.83
N LEU A 66 4.97 12.49 16.84
CA LEU A 66 5.49 13.45 15.87
C LEU A 66 6.06 14.74 16.50
N PRO A 67 5.49 15.32 17.57
CA PRO A 67 6.03 16.53 18.19
C PRO A 67 7.47 16.36 18.73
N ASP A 68 7.87 15.12 19.06
CA ASP A 68 9.17 14.80 19.62
C ASP A 68 10.17 14.30 18.53
N LEU A 69 9.70 14.17 17.28
CA LEU A 69 10.50 13.71 16.16
C LEU A 69 11.13 14.88 15.38
N PRO A 70 12.22 14.66 14.61
CA PRO A 70 12.72 15.61 13.64
C PRO A 70 11.61 16.09 12.69
N LYS A 71 11.71 17.35 12.26
CA LYS A 71 10.75 17.99 11.33
C LYS A 71 10.65 17.32 9.95
N ASP A 72 11.57 16.42 9.66
CA ASP A 72 11.59 15.60 8.45
C ASP A 72 10.46 14.55 8.45
N PHE A 73 9.88 14.24 9.62
CA PHE A 73 8.73 13.36 9.72
C PHE A 73 7.41 14.10 9.47
N THR A 74 6.50 13.44 8.77
CA THR A 74 5.14 13.91 8.50
C THR A 74 4.11 12.81 8.77
N PHE A 75 2.85 13.26 8.93
CA PHE A 75 1.72 12.36 9.10
C PHE A 75 1.29 11.74 7.79
N GLU A 76 0.89 10.48 7.88
CA GLU A 76 0.14 9.77 6.86
C GLU A 76 -1.34 9.64 7.22
N ILE A 77 -2.16 9.13 6.28
CA ILE A 77 -3.61 9.00 6.45
C ILE A 77 -3.98 8.08 7.62
N GLY A 78 -3.20 7.01 7.86
CA GLY A 78 -3.37 6.12 9.01
C GLY A 78 -2.58 6.60 10.22
N GLN A 79 -3.21 6.65 11.42
CA GLN A 79 -2.56 7.02 12.68
C GLN A 79 -1.39 6.10 13.07
N PHE A 80 -1.24 4.97 12.39
CA PHE A 80 -0.17 4.01 12.60
C PHE A 80 0.96 4.14 11.56
N ASN A 81 0.89 5.12 10.67
CA ASN A 81 1.90 5.37 9.64
C ASN A 81 2.60 6.71 9.87
N LEU A 82 3.86 6.76 9.52
CA LEU A 82 4.68 7.97 9.42
C LEU A 82 5.42 7.97 8.08
N GLU A 83 5.72 9.15 7.60
CA GLU A 83 6.60 9.37 6.45
C GLU A 83 7.82 10.20 6.87
N ALA A 84 9.01 9.73 6.51
CA ALA A 84 10.26 10.46 6.66
C ALA A 84 10.69 11.03 5.29
N ASN A 85 10.74 12.34 5.20
CA ASN A 85 11.13 13.09 3.99
C ASN A 85 12.64 13.35 4.00
N LEU A 86 13.37 12.72 3.08
CA LEU A 86 14.82 12.88 2.99
C LEU A 86 15.20 14.11 2.15
N SER A 87 16.26 14.78 2.55
CA SER A 87 16.81 15.92 1.82
C SER A 87 17.23 15.52 0.42
N PRO A 88 17.03 16.37 -0.59
CA PRO A 88 17.57 16.13 -1.92
C PRO A 88 19.09 16.33 -1.93
N PHE A 89 19.81 15.40 -2.56
CA PHE A 89 21.26 15.48 -2.74
C PHE A 89 21.63 15.54 -4.22
N GLU A 90 22.68 16.32 -4.55
CA GLU A 90 23.27 16.30 -5.89
C GLU A 90 23.69 14.88 -6.28
N LEU A 91 23.28 14.44 -7.47
CA LEU A 91 23.60 13.12 -7.99
C LEU A 91 25.10 13.03 -8.36
N ASN A 92 25.85 12.49 -7.45
CA ASN A 92 27.29 12.23 -7.58
C ASN A 92 27.67 11.01 -6.74
N GLY A 93 28.93 10.63 -6.74
CA GLY A 93 29.42 9.44 -6.02
C GLY A 93 29.15 9.41 -4.50
N SER A 94 28.73 10.51 -3.87
CA SER A 94 28.40 10.55 -2.45
C SER A 94 26.89 10.55 -2.15
N ALA A 95 26.05 10.72 -3.16
CA ALA A 95 24.61 10.95 -2.97
C ALA A 95 23.91 9.81 -2.23
N LEU A 96 24.11 8.57 -2.65
CA LEU A 96 23.48 7.40 -2.02
C LEU A 96 23.95 7.19 -0.57
N GLN A 97 25.24 7.44 -0.30
CA GLN A 97 25.77 7.34 1.07
C GLN A 97 25.16 8.40 2.01
N LYS A 98 24.97 9.63 1.50
CA LYS A 98 24.30 10.70 2.27
C LYS A 98 22.84 10.37 2.54
N THR A 99 22.12 9.86 1.54
CA THR A 99 20.74 9.42 1.69
C THR A 99 20.65 8.28 2.72
N GLU A 100 21.52 7.27 2.62
CA GLU A 100 21.58 6.17 3.59
C GLU A 100 21.85 6.67 5.02
N ALA A 101 22.82 7.55 5.17
CA ALA A 101 23.18 8.11 6.48
C ALA A 101 22.01 8.90 7.11
N GLN A 102 21.30 9.71 6.30
CA GLN A 102 20.13 10.45 6.78
C GLN A 102 18.97 9.51 7.14
N LEU A 103 18.66 8.49 6.30
CA LEU A 103 17.62 7.52 6.60
C LEU A 103 17.91 6.78 7.90
N ARG A 104 19.14 6.29 8.10
CA ARG A 104 19.56 5.62 9.33
C ARG A 104 19.44 6.53 10.55
N TYR A 105 19.83 7.78 10.42
CA TYR A 105 19.69 8.78 11.48
C TYR A 105 18.22 8.97 11.87
N LEU A 106 17.34 9.20 10.89
CA LEU A 106 15.90 9.40 11.13
C LEU A 106 15.26 8.17 11.79
N LEU A 107 15.54 6.96 11.31
CA LEU A 107 15.02 5.72 11.91
C LEU A 107 15.56 5.49 13.33
N ALA A 108 16.80 5.88 13.61
CA ALA A 108 17.36 5.81 14.97
C ALA A 108 16.64 6.79 15.92
N GLN A 109 16.38 8.03 15.48
CA GLN A 109 15.62 9.02 16.25
C GLN A 109 14.19 8.51 16.53
N LEU A 110 13.52 7.96 15.50
CA LEU A 110 12.19 7.37 15.68
C LEU A 110 12.22 6.23 16.69
N LYS A 111 13.21 5.34 16.62
CA LYS A 111 13.36 4.22 17.58
C LYS A 111 13.54 4.73 19.00
N GLU A 112 14.34 5.77 19.22
CA GLU A 112 14.58 6.38 20.52
C GLU A 112 13.31 6.95 21.14
N VAL A 113 12.50 7.67 20.35
CA VAL A 113 11.25 8.30 20.80
C VAL A 113 10.15 7.25 21.00
N ALA A 114 10.07 6.21 20.18
CA ALA A 114 9.00 5.21 20.22
C ALA A 114 9.21 4.11 21.29
N ALA A 115 10.46 3.73 21.57
CA ALA A 115 10.79 2.61 22.46
C ALA A 115 10.23 2.75 23.90
N PRO A 116 10.25 3.93 24.56
CA PRO A 116 9.67 4.10 25.89
C PRO A 116 8.16 3.81 25.94
N GLN A 117 7.46 3.90 24.81
CA GLN A 117 6.02 3.61 24.68
C GLN A 117 5.74 2.15 24.26
N GLY A 118 6.78 1.32 24.16
CA GLY A 118 6.65 -0.07 23.74
C GLY A 118 6.31 -0.24 22.26
N ILE A 119 6.62 0.78 21.44
CA ILE A 119 6.30 0.82 20.01
C ILE A 119 7.57 0.64 19.18
N GLN A 120 7.45 -0.05 18.07
CA GLN A 120 8.53 -0.25 17.11
C GLN A 120 8.05 0.16 15.70
N HIS A 121 8.98 0.59 14.85
CA HIS A 121 8.69 0.78 13.43
C HIS A 121 9.03 -0.47 12.63
N ILE A 122 8.37 -0.64 11.50
CA ILE A 122 8.63 -1.71 10.53
C ILE A 122 8.56 -1.18 9.10
N LEU A 123 9.51 -1.60 8.28
CA LEU A 123 9.60 -1.30 6.85
C LEU A 123 9.03 -2.49 6.05
N THR A 124 7.83 -2.33 5.51
CA THR A 124 7.15 -3.34 4.70
C THR A 124 6.13 -2.67 3.80
N GLY A 125 5.77 -3.22 2.67
CA GLY A 125 4.78 -2.61 1.77
C GLY A 125 3.34 -2.70 2.29
N ILE A 126 3.01 -3.80 2.97
CA ILE A 126 1.78 -3.98 3.76
C ILE A 126 2.15 -4.74 5.03
N LEU A 127 1.71 -4.24 6.17
CA LEU A 127 1.97 -4.91 7.45
C LEU A 127 1.21 -6.25 7.51
N PRO A 128 1.89 -7.42 7.67
CA PRO A 128 1.23 -8.72 7.61
C PRO A 128 0.15 -8.93 8.68
N THR A 129 0.29 -8.29 9.83
CA THR A 129 -0.64 -8.38 10.97
C THR A 129 -1.82 -7.41 10.89
N ILE A 130 -1.91 -6.58 9.83
CA ILE A 130 -3.02 -5.64 9.66
C ILE A 130 -4.34 -6.40 9.51
N LYS A 131 -5.39 -5.88 10.14
CA LYS A 131 -6.76 -6.41 10.07
C LYS A 131 -7.73 -5.32 9.64
N ARG A 132 -8.93 -5.72 9.18
CA ARG A 132 -9.96 -4.77 8.70
C ARG A 132 -10.28 -3.65 9.68
N HIS A 133 -10.42 -3.98 10.97
CA HIS A 133 -10.76 -3.00 12.00
C HIS A 133 -9.66 -1.97 12.30
N HIS A 134 -8.42 -2.20 11.85
CA HIS A 134 -7.38 -1.18 11.90
C HIS A 134 -7.52 -0.12 10.78
N LEU A 135 -8.40 -0.36 9.83
CA LEU A 135 -8.59 0.48 8.63
C LEU A 135 -9.96 1.18 8.62
N ASP A 136 -10.56 1.40 9.79
CA ASP A 136 -11.76 2.22 9.93
C ASP A 136 -11.42 3.71 10.18
N LEU A 137 -12.44 4.56 10.16
CA LEU A 137 -12.27 6.02 10.33
C LEU A 137 -11.73 6.43 11.71
N GLU A 138 -11.87 5.58 12.74
CA GLU A 138 -11.30 5.86 14.07
C GLU A 138 -9.76 5.87 14.05
N HIS A 139 -9.17 5.17 13.08
CA HIS A 139 -7.72 5.11 12.88
C HIS A 139 -7.21 6.12 11.83
N MET A 140 -8.09 6.96 11.28
CA MET A 140 -7.66 8.06 10.41
C MET A 140 -6.97 9.15 11.22
N THR A 141 -5.86 9.65 10.70
CA THR A 141 -5.14 10.77 11.29
C THR A 141 -6.07 12.00 11.36
N PRO A 142 -6.28 12.61 12.55
CA PRO A 142 -7.29 13.65 12.76
C PRO A 142 -6.82 15.02 12.24
N LEU A 143 -6.59 15.11 10.94
CA LEU A 143 -6.23 16.33 10.24
C LEU A 143 -7.28 16.64 9.17
N GLN A 144 -7.74 17.90 9.15
CA GLN A 144 -8.75 18.38 8.22
C GLN A 144 -8.49 17.98 6.76
N ARG A 145 -7.23 17.95 6.33
CA ARG A 145 -6.86 17.56 4.95
C ARG A 145 -7.31 16.14 4.59
N PHE A 146 -7.23 15.20 5.54
CA PHE A 146 -7.62 13.80 5.32
C PHE A 146 -9.14 13.64 5.34
N ASP A 147 -9.84 14.37 6.22
CA ASP A 147 -11.30 14.40 6.23
C ASP A 147 -11.85 14.92 4.90
N VAL A 148 -11.32 16.05 4.41
CA VAL A 148 -11.74 16.66 3.14
C VAL A 148 -11.41 15.72 1.95
N LEU A 149 -10.25 15.06 1.97
CA LEU A 149 -9.86 14.09 0.95
C LEU A 149 -10.82 12.88 0.94
N ASN A 150 -11.09 12.30 2.11
CA ASN A 150 -12.00 11.18 2.26
C ASN A 150 -13.42 11.54 1.78
N GLN A 151 -13.97 12.68 2.22
CA GLN A 151 -15.27 13.17 1.79
C GLN A 151 -15.33 13.38 0.28
N GLY A 152 -14.31 14.03 -0.31
CA GLY A 152 -14.26 14.29 -1.75
C GLY A 152 -14.21 13.01 -2.60
N LEU A 153 -13.39 12.03 -2.20
CA LEU A 153 -13.28 10.75 -2.90
C LEU A 153 -14.56 9.91 -2.74
N THR A 154 -15.11 9.83 -1.53
CA THR A 154 -16.34 9.09 -1.24
C THR A 154 -17.54 9.69 -2.00
N GLN A 155 -17.65 11.02 -2.04
CA GLN A 155 -18.70 11.71 -2.81
C GLN A 155 -18.58 11.43 -4.32
N LEU A 156 -17.36 11.43 -4.87
CA LEU A 156 -17.13 11.09 -6.28
C LEU A 156 -17.46 9.62 -6.56
N ARG A 157 -17.12 8.71 -5.67
CA ARG A 157 -17.47 7.28 -5.78
C ARG A 157 -18.98 7.07 -5.70
N GLY A 158 -19.65 7.71 -4.76
CA GLY A 158 -21.10 7.61 -4.52
C GLY A 158 -21.53 6.21 -4.03
N GLY A 159 -20.67 5.54 -3.29
CA GLY A 159 -20.86 4.21 -2.70
C GLY A 159 -19.56 3.72 -2.06
N ALA A 160 -19.55 2.51 -1.52
CA ALA A 160 -18.36 1.90 -0.96
C ALA A 160 -17.27 1.63 -2.03
N PHE A 161 -16.02 1.63 -1.60
CA PHE A 161 -14.89 1.18 -2.43
C PHE A 161 -14.83 -0.35 -2.36
N GLU A 162 -14.97 -0.98 -3.50
CA GLU A 162 -14.95 -2.43 -3.63
C GLU A 162 -13.52 -2.91 -3.90
N ILE A 163 -13.05 -3.84 -3.09
CA ILE A 163 -11.75 -4.50 -3.24
C ILE A 163 -11.99 -5.93 -3.67
N ASN A 164 -11.43 -6.30 -4.80
CA ASN A 164 -11.50 -7.64 -5.35
C ASN A 164 -10.12 -8.03 -5.91
N ILE A 165 -9.38 -8.83 -5.16
CA ILE A 165 -8.01 -9.22 -5.49
C ILE A 165 -7.92 -10.74 -5.49
N HIS A 166 -7.56 -11.32 -6.63
CA HIS A 166 -7.35 -12.74 -6.82
C HIS A 166 -5.84 -13.03 -6.89
N GLY A 167 -5.33 -13.75 -5.91
CA GLY A 167 -3.96 -14.23 -5.81
C GLY A 167 -3.91 -15.75 -5.64
N ALA A 168 -3.10 -16.25 -4.68
CA ALA A 168 -3.22 -17.63 -4.20
C ALA A 168 -4.53 -17.80 -3.42
N ASP A 169 -4.84 -16.80 -2.59
CA ASP A 169 -6.15 -16.63 -1.97
C ASP A 169 -6.98 -15.57 -2.72
N GLU A 170 -8.24 -15.44 -2.35
CA GLU A 170 -9.16 -14.42 -2.85
C GLU A 170 -9.57 -13.47 -1.73
N LEU A 171 -9.57 -12.18 -2.01
CA LEU A 171 -10.09 -11.15 -1.13
C LEU A 171 -11.16 -10.34 -1.84
N THR A 172 -12.40 -10.50 -1.39
CA THR A 172 -13.53 -9.64 -1.78
C THR A 172 -14.03 -8.94 -0.53
N THR A 173 -14.02 -7.60 -0.54
CA THR A 173 -14.46 -6.78 0.59
C THR A 173 -14.83 -5.39 0.10
N SER A 174 -15.51 -4.62 0.94
CA SER A 174 -15.83 -3.23 0.67
C SER A 174 -15.55 -2.35 1.87
N MET A 175 -15.34 -1.05 1.62
CA MET A 175 -15.08 -0.05 2.65
C MET A 175 -15.79 1.26 2.28
N PRO A 176 -16.52 1.90 3.21
CA PRO A 176 -17.20 3.17 2.96
C PRO A 176 -16.27 4.38 2.94
N SER A 177 -14.98 4.19 3.20
CA SER A 177 -13.96 5.22 3.31
C SER A 177 -12.71 4.85 2.50
N VAL A 178 -11.76 5.78 2.40
CA VAL A 178 -10.47 5.57 1.72
C VAL A 178 -9.43 4.84 2.59
N MET A 179 -9.78 4.40 3.80
CA MET A 179 -8.83 3.90 4.79
C MET A 179 -8.06 2.64 4.37
N TYR A 180 -8.51 1.88 3.38
CA TYR A 180 -7.69 0.78 2.85
C TYR A 180 -6.40 1.26 2.17
N GLU A 181 -6.34 2.53 1.78
CA GLU A 181 -5.12 3.17 1.31
C GLU A 181 -4.03 3.18 2.39
N ALA A 182 -4.39 3.42 3.65
CA ALA A 182 -3.48 3.46 4.79
C ALA A 182 -2.71 2.15 5.05
N ALA A 183 -3.16 1.03 4.47
CA ALA A 183 -2.42 -0.23 4.56
C ALA A 183 -1.14 -0.25 3.71
N ASN A 184 -1.01 0.68 2.75
CA ASN A 184 0.11 0.72 1.82
C ASN A 184 1.21 1.64 2.32
N THR A 185 2.45 1.17 2.27
CA THR A 185 3.64 1.96 2.56
C THR A 185 4.70 1.76 1.48
N SER A 186 5.36 2.84 1.10
CA SER A 186 6.29 2.88 -0.02
C SER A 186 7.66 3.46 0.33
N TRP A 187 8.61 3.19 -0.53
CA TRP A 187 9.89 3.87 -0.65
C TRP A 187 9.86 4.69 -1.94
N GLN A 188 9.46 5.97 -1.84
CA GLN A 188 9.31 6.84 -3.01
C GLN A 188 10.64 7.46 -3.37
N LEU A 189 10.99 7.39 -4.66
CA LEU A 189 12.28 7.86 -5.15
C LEU A 189 12.10 9.00 -6.15
N HIS A 190 12.90 10.05 -6.00
CA HIS A 190 12.86 11.23 -6.84
C HIS A 190 14.14 11.38 -7.64
N LEU A 191 14.00 11.71 -8.92
CA LEU A 191 15.10 12.11 -9.80
C LEU A 191 14.73 13.40 -10.51
N GLN A 192 15.54 14.45 -10.33
CA GLN A 192 15.43 15.68 -11.09
C GLN A 192 15.83 15.44 -12.55
N LEU A 193 15.02 15.93 -13.48
CA LEU A 193 15.20 15.73 -14.92
C LEU A 193 15.20 17.06 -15.66
N ASP A 194 16.03 17.16 -16.70
CA ASP A 194 15.96 18.27 -17.66
C ASP A 194 14.63 18.17 -18.43
N PRO A 195 13.83 19.26 -18.48
CA PRO A 195 12.55 19.26 -19.21
C PRO A 195 12.67 18.82 -20.67
N ARG A 196 13.80 19.04 -21.33
CA ARG A 196 14.05 18.71 -22.75
C ARG A 196 14.21 17.20 -22.98
N SER A 197 14.70 16.46 -21.99
CA SER A 197 14.85 14.99 -22.04
C SER A 197 13.83 14.26 -21.16
N PHE A 198 12.84 14.98 -20.64
CA PHE A 198 11.89 14.43 -19.70
C PHE A 198 11.06 13.29 -20.32
N SER A 199 10.59 13.46 -21.56
CA SER A 199 9.74 12.47 -22.23
C SER A 199 10.45 11.13 -22.43
N GLU A 200 11.70 11.17 -22.88
CA GLU A 200 12.52 9.98 -23.05
C GLU A 200 12.77 9.26 -21.72
N ALA A 201 13.16 10.03 -20.69
CA ALA A 201 13.41 9.51 -19.34
C ALA A 201 12.14 8.94 -18.71
N TYR A 202 10.98 9.61 -18.89
CA TYR A 202 9.69 9.12 -18.42
C TYR A 202 9.29 7.81 -19.10
N ASN A 203 9.42 7.73 -20.42
CA ASN A 203 9.11 6.53 -21.19
C ASN A 203 10.02 5.35 -20.78
N TRP A 204 11.30 5.63 -20.56
CA TRP A 204 12.23 4.64 -20.05
C TRP A 204 11.85 4.16 -18.64
N ALA A 205 11.49 5.08 -17.73
CA ALA A 205 11.02 4.73 -16.39
C ALA A 205 9.77 3.82 -16.43
N GLN A 206 8.84 4.07 -17.36
CA GLN A 206 7.68 3.20 -17.57
C GLN A 206 8.09 1.82 -18.07
N TYR A 207 9.07 1.73 -18.98
CA TYR A 207 9.52 0.47 -19.54
C TYR A 207 10.22 -0.41 -18.53
N ILE A 208 11.09 0.17 -17.69
CA ILE A 208 11.82 -0.57 -16.64
C ILE A 208 11.01 -0.79 -15.37
N ALA A 209 9.82 -0.20 -15.23
CA ALA A 209 9.02 -0.32 -14.01
C ALA A 209 8.73 -1.77 -13.62
N ALA A 210 8.44 -2.65 -14.59
CA ALA A 210 8.15 -4.05 -14.34
C ALA A 210 9.34 -4.82 -13.73
N PRO A 211 10.55 -4.83 -14.31
CA PRO A 211 11.67 -5.51 -13.70
C PRO A 211 12.12 -4.90 -12.37
N VAL A 212 12.02 -3.57 -12.19
CA VAL A 212 12.30 -2.93 -10.90
C VAL A 212 11.30 -3.39 -9.85
N LEU A 213 9.99 -3.36 -10.15
CA LEU A 213 8.95 -3.86 -9.23
C LEU A 213 9.14 -5.34 -8.90
N ALA A 214 9.52 -6.17 -9.88
CA ALA A 214 9.77 -7.59 -9.65
C ALA A 214 10.87 -7.85 -8.62
N VAL A 215 11.93 -7.04 -8.62
CA VAL A 215 13.03 -7.13 -7.65
C VAL A 215 12.61 -6.67 -6.26
N THR A 216 11.78 -5.63 -6.20
CA THR A 216 11.50 -4.88 -4.96
C THR A 216 10.25 -5.33 -4.22
N ALA A 217 9.41 -6.20 -4.80
CA ALA A 217 8.14 -6.63 -4.22
C ALA A 217 8.25 -7.09 -2.76
N ASN A 218 7.38 -6.52 -1.87
CA ASN A 218 7.43 -6.71 -0.42
C ASN A 218 6.06 -6.56 0.27
N SER A 219 4.97 -6.96 -0.39
CA SER A 219 3.62 -6.84 0.19
C SER A 219 2.69 -8.02 -0.18
N PRO A 220 3.07 -9.28 0.11
CA PRO A 220 2.29 -10.42 -0.39
C PRO A 220 1.05 -10.76 0.44
N LEU A 221 0.94 -10.23 1.66
CA LEU A 221 -0.11 -10.59 2.61
C LEU A 221 -1.03 -9.41 2.91
N LEU A 222 -2.33 -9.67 2.96
CA LEU A 222 -3.34 -8.73 3.44
C LEU A 222 -4.45 -9.49 4.19
N PHE A 223 -4.73 -9.09 5.44
CA PHE A 223 -5.72 -9.74 6.32
C PHE A 223 -5.48 -11.26 6.49
N GLY A 224 -4.21 -11.67 6.56
CA GLY A 224 -3.83 -13.07 6.68
C GLY A 224 -4.01 -13.91 5.42
N ARG A 225 -4.24 -13.29 4.26
CA ARG A 225 -4.39 -13.94 2.94
C ARG A 225 -3.19 -13.68 2.07
N GLU A 226 -2.76 -14.69 1.32
CA GLU A 226 -1.71 -14.58 0.31
C GLU A 226 -2.33 -14.14 -1.02
N LEU A 227 -1.99 -12.92 -1.45
CA LEU A 227 -2.53 -12.32 -2.67
C LEU A 227 -1.45 -12.17 -3.75
N TRP A 228 -1.22 -10.95 -4.26
CA TRP A 228 -0.14 -10.72 -5.22
C TRP A 228 1.19 -10.58 -4.47
N HIS A 229 2.32 -10.88 -5.11
CA HIS A 229 3.65 -10.59 -4.53
C HIS A 229 3.82 -9.11 -4.15
N GLU A 230 3.19 -8.22 -4.91
CA GLU A 230 3.04 -6.80 -4.58
C GLU A 230 1.55 -6.44 -4.57
N THR A 231 0.84 -6.83 -3.53
CA THR A 231 -0.60 -6.60 -3.33
C THR A 231 -0.93 -5.11 -3.28
N ARG A 232 0.01 -4.27 -2.84
CA ARG A 232 -0.11 -2.82 -2.77
C ARG A 232 -0.55 -2.22 -4.11
N ILE A 233 -0.09 -2.77 -5.23
CA ILE A 233 -0.48 -2.29 -6.57
C ILE A 233 -1.98 -2.45 -6.81
N ALA A 234 -2.57 -3.58 -6.45
CA ALA A 234 -3.99 -3.82 -6.61
C ALA A 234 -4.82 -3.11 -5.54
N LEU A 235 -4.35 -3.13 -4.28
CA LEU A 235 -5.05 -2.54 -3.16
C LEU A 235 -5.18 -1.02 -3.31
N PHE A 236 -4.08 -0.31 -3.55
CA PHE A 236 -4.10 1.14 -3.72
C PHE A 236 -4.99 1.55 -4.89
N GLN A 237 -4.91 0.81 -6.01
CA GLN A 237 -5.74 1.09 -7.18
C GLN A 237 -7.23 0.99 -6.88
N GLN A 238 -7.66 0.07 -6.01
CA GLN A 238 -9.07 -0.18 -5.72
C GLN A 238 -9.58 0.64 -4.52
N SER A 239 -8.72 0.95 -3.55
CA SER A 239 -9.09 1.66 -2.32
C SER A 239 -9.52 3.11 -2.53
N ILE A 240 -9.14 3.73 -3.64
CA ILE A 240 -9.52 5.11 -4.01
C ILE A 240 -10.11 5.21 -5.43
N ASP A 241 -10.68 4.11 -5.92
CA ASP A 241 -11.33 4.09 -7.24
C ASP A 241 -12.66 4.85 -7.24
N THR A 242 -12.66 6.06 -7.76
CA THR A 242 -13.84 6.93 -7.85
C THR A 242 -14.77 6.62 -9.02
N ARG A 243 -14.53 5.57 -9.79
CA ARG A 243 -15.37 5.19 -10.94
C ARG A 243 -16.64 4.51 -10.43
N ARG A 244 -17.80 5.00 -10.87
CA ARG A 244 -19.11 4.36 -10.64
C ARG A 244 -19.34 3.26 -11.67
N SER A 245 -20.20 2.29 -11.38
CA SER A 245 -20.55 1.20 -12.31
C SER A 245 -21.00 1.72 -13.68
N ALA A 246 -21.81 2.79 -13.74
CA ALA A 246 -22.22 3.44 -14.98
C ALA A 246 -21.05 4.12 -15.74
N ASN A 247 -19.94 4.43 -15.07
CA ASN A 247 -18.76 5.05 -15.64
C ASN A 247 -17.73 4.03 -16.17
N GLN A 248 -17.83 2.77 -15.76
CA GLN A 248 -16.98 1.69 -16.29
C GLN A 248 -17.22 1.47 -17.79
N ILE A 249 -18.46 1.71 -18.26
CA ILE A 249 -18.83 1.64 -19.68
C ILE A 249 -18.19 2.78 -20.51
N ARG A 250 -17.77 3.89 -19.87
CA ARG A 250 -17.21 5.07 -20.54
C ARG A 250 -15.68 5.13 -20.52
N ASP A 251 -15.00 4.04 -20.23
CA ASP A 251 -13.52 3.97 -20.20
C ASP A 251 -12.86 5.08 -19.35
N ARG A 252 -13.46 5.40 -18.20
CA ARG A 252 -12.86 6.33 -17.24
C ARG A 252 -11.68 5.66 -16.54
N HIS A 253 -10.64 6.47 -16.29
CA HIS A 253 -9.42 5.98 -15.69
C HIS A 253 -9.45 6.08 -14.17
N ASN A 254 -8.75 5.14 -13.53
CA ASN A 254 -8.48 5.18 -12.11
C ASN A 254 -7.42 6.25 -11.79
N ARG A 255 -7.54 6.93 -10.64
CA ARG A 255 -6.56 7.90 -10.16
C ARG A 255 -5.20 7.28 -9.89
N VAL A 256 -5.18 6.04 -9.40
CA VAL A 256 -3.96 5.22 -9.29
C VAL A 256 -3.77 4.49 -10.62
N ASN A 257 -2.75 4.86 -11.36
CA ASN A 257 -2.59 4.34 -12.72
C ASN A 257 -1.12 4.22 -13.16
N PHE A 258 -0.90 3.36 -14.14
CA PHE A 258 0.40 3.19 -14.80
C PHE A 258 0.62 4.17 -15.97
N GLY A 259 -0.35 5.00 -16.29
CA GLY A 259 -0.34 5.79 -17.51
C GLY A 259 -1.16 5.15 -18.65
N ARG A 260 -1.20 5.81 -19.81
CA ARG A 260 -2.07 5.46 -20.95
C ARG A 260 -1.34 5.21 -22.25
N GLY A 261 -0.21 5.84 -22.42
CA GLY A 261 0.60 5.82 -23.63
C GLY A 261 2.01 6.27 -23.31
N TRP A 262 2.84 6.16 -24.29
CA TRP A 262 4.13 6.81 -24.27
C TRP A 262 3.93 8.33 -24.32
N LEU A 263 4.83 9.05 -23.72
CA LEU A 263 4.86 10.51 -23.80
C LEU A 263 5.63 10.91 -25.06
N ASP A 264 4.99 11.69 -25.92
CA ASP A 264 5.57 12.01 -27.23
C ASP A 264 6.54 13.18 -27.14
N ASP A 265 6.08 14.37 -26.68
CA ASP A 265 6.87 15.59 -26.77
C ASP A 265 7.20 16.24 -25.41
N SER A 266 6.18 16.59 -24.63
CA SER A 266 6.35 17.49 -23.50
C SER A 266 5.75 16.93 -22.20
N PRO A 267 6.42 17.10 -21.04
CA PRO A 267 5.84 16.75 -19.75
C PRO A 267 4.51 17.47 -19.46
N VAL A 268 4.22 18.60 -20.12
CA VAL A 268 2.95 19.33 -19.98
C VAL A 268 1.75 18.45 -20.34
N GLN A 269 1.90 17.54 -21.31
CA GLN A 269 0.84 16.61 -21.69
C GLN A 269 0.35 15.75 -20.52
N LEU A 270 1.24 15.33 -19.62
CA LEU A 270 0.87 14.54 -18.45
C LEU A 270 -0.04 15.33 -17.51
N PHE A 271 0.23 16.61 -17.31
CA PHE A 271 -0.60 17.49 -16.48
C PHE A 271 -1.92 17.82 -17.16
N GLN A 272 -1.90 18.11 -18.46
CA GLN A 272 -3.11 18.34 -19.26
C GLN A 272 -4.02 17.11 -19.27
N ASP A 273 -3.46 15.92 -19.48
CA ASP A 273 -4.18 14.66 -19.41
C ASP A 273 -4.83 14.45 -18.03
N ASN A 274 -4.10 14.74 -16.97
CA ASN A 274 -4.60 14.63 -15.60
C ASN A 274 -5.78 15.58 -15.35
N ILE A 275 -5.69 16.83 -15.79
CA ILE A 275 -6.74 17.84 -15.63
C ILE A 275 -8.00 17.47 -16.40
N THR A 276 -7.85 16.97 -17.62
CA THR A 276 -9.00 16.61 -18.48
C THR A 276 -9.74 15.38 -18.00
N ARG A 277 -9.07 14.48 -17.26
CA ARG A 277 -9.63 13.17 -16.89
C ARG A 277 -10.12 13.09 -15.46
N PHE A 278 -9.45 13.78 -14.57
CA PHE A 278 -9.71 13.65 -13.14
C PHE A 278 -10.38 14.92 -12.60
N PRO A 279 -11.65 14.81 -12.16
CA PRO A 279 -12.32 15.93 -11.54
C PRO A 279 -11.57 16.39 -10.26
N LEU A 280 -11.71 17.66 -9.92
CA LEU A 280 -11.18 18.20 -8.68
C LEU A 280 -11.77 17.46 -7.47
N ILE A 281 -10.91 17.12 -6.52
CA ILE A 281 -11.29 16.61 -5.20
C ILE A 281 -11.14 17.73 -4.18
N LEU A 282 -10.03 18.46 -4.30
CA LEU A 282 -9.63 19.52 -3.38
C LEU A 282 -9.44 20.82 -4.14
N THR A 283 -9.71 21.91 -3.46
CA THR A 283 -9.35 23.28 -3.88
C THR A 283 -8.54 23.95 -2.77
N GLY A 284 -7.93 25.06 -3.07
CA GLY A 284 -7.18 25.89 -2.13
C GLY A 284 -7.36 27.36 -2.46
N ASP A 285 -7.06 28.21 -1.49
CA ASP A 285 -7.06 29.65 -1.69
C ASP A 285 -5.71 30.06 -2.30
N ILE A 286 -5.70 30.31 -3.63
CA ILE A 286 -4.51 30.60 -4.39
C ILE A 286 -4.54 32.07 -4.80
N GLN A 287 -3.62 32.85 -4.24
CA GLN A 287 -3.50 34.29 -4.49
C GLN A 287 -2.54 34.59 -5.66
N GLU A 288 -1.67 33.62 -6.02
CA GLU A 288 -0.68 33.78 -7.07
C GLU A 288 -1.33 33.75 -8.45
N ASP A 289 -0.98 34.71 -9.30
CA ASP A 289 -1.18 34.64 -10.75
C ASP A 289 0.12 34.21 -11.42
N ALA A 290 0.19 32.95 -11.84
CA ALA A 290 1.41 32.36 -12.37
C ALA A 290 1.93 33.06 -13.63
N LEU A 291 1.04 33.56 -14.51
CA LEU A 291 1.45 34.29 -15.72
C LEU A 291 1.99 35.69 -15.38
N ALA A 292 1.33 36.40 -14.48
CA ALA A 292 1.81 37.70 -14.02
C ALA A 292 3.15 37.58 -13.30
N THR A 293 3.37 36.52 -12.51
CA THR A 293 4.66 36.22 -11.88
C THR A 293 5.76 36.05 -12.94
N LEU A 294 5.47 35.29 -14.01
CA LEU A 294 6.42 35.10 -15.13
C LEU A 294 6.70 36.40 -15.87
N ASP A 295 5.67 37.21 -16.13
CA ASP A 295 5.84 38.52 -16.82
C ASP A 295 6.69 39.51 -16.01
N ALA A 296 6.64 39.41 -14.69
CA ALA A 296 7.50 40.13 -13.78
C ALA A 296 8.92 39.55 -13.65
N GLY A 297 9.24 38.46 -14.37
CA GLY A 297 10.55 37.82 -14.34
C GLY A 297 10.73 36.80 -13.19
N GLY A 298 9.73 36.57 -12.35
CA GLY A 298 9.76 35.62 -11.22
C GLY A 298 9.50 34.16 -11.63
N THR A 299 9.62 33.27 -10.66
CA THR A 299 9.34 31.82 -10.80
C THR A 299 8.04 31.47 -10.07
N PRO A 300 6.94 31.10 -10.78
CA PRO A 300 5.67 30.82 -10.14
C PRO A 300 5.71 29.48 -9.38
N GLN A 301 4.99 29.40 -8.27
CA GLN A 301 4.89 28.20 -7.45
C GLN A 301 3.96 27.12 -8.03
N LEU A 302 3.12 27.46 -8.99
CA LEU A 302 2.10 26.60 -9.64
C LEU A 302 1.26 25.82 -8.63
N LYS A 303 0.75 26.49 -7.61
CA LYS A 303 0.09 25.88 -6.46
C LYS A 303 -1.17 25.09 -6.83
N ALA A 304 -1.97 25.59 -7.81
CA ALA A 304 -3.16 24.86 -8.28
C ALA A 304 -2.78 23.56 -8.98
N LEU A 305 -1.77 23.61 -9.84
CA LEU A 305 -1.27 22.45 -10.56
C LEU A 305 -0.68 21.41 -9.61
N ARG A 306 0.12 21.85 -8.64
CA ARG A 306 0.73 20.95 -7.63
C ARG A 306 -0.33 20.28 -6.76
N LEU A 307 -1.35 21.02 -6.30
CA LEU A 307 -2.44 20.45 -5.49
C LEU A 307 -3.27 19.47 -6.30
N HIS A 308 -3.64 19.80 -7.54
CA HIS A 308 -4.38 18.89 -8.41
C HIS A 308 -3.58 17.60 -8.70
N ASN A 309 -2.31 17.74 -9.09
CA ASN A 309 -1.42 16.61 -9.36
C ASN A 309 -1.21 15.73 -8.12
N GLY A 310 -1.20 16.32 -6.92
CA GLY A 310 -1.09 15.62 -5.64
C GLY A 310 -2.27 14.68 -5.32
N THR A 311 -3.42 14.84 -6.02
CA THR A 311 -4.59 13.96 -5.89
C THR A 311 -4.65 12.86 -6.95
N ILE A 312 -3.59 12.71 -7.76
CA ILE A 312 -3.49 11.73 -8.83
C ILE A 312 -2.22 10.92 -8.59
N TYR A 313 -2.39 9.61 -8.49
CA TYR A 313 -1.37 8.70 -7.98
C TYR A 313 -0.84 7.83 -9.12
N SER A 314 -0.19 8.47 -10.11
CA SER A 314 0.53 7.72 -11.15
C SER A 314 1.76 7.04 -10.54
N TRP A 315 2.03 5.78 -10.93
CA TRP A 315 3.17 5.02 -10.41
C TRP A 315 4.53 5.65 -10.73
N ASN A 316 4.64 6.32 -11.86
CA ASN A 316 5.69 7.30 -12.16
C ASN A 316 5.01 8.65 -12.30
N ARG A 317 5.23 9.55 -11.36
CA ARG A 317 4.54 10.84 -11.25
C ARG A 317 5.48 12.00 -11.65
N PRO A 318 5.08 12.86 -12.61
CA PRO A 318 5.81 14.10 -12.85
C PRO A 318 5.53 15.08 -11.71
N CYS A 319 6.57 15.71 -11.18
CA CYS A 319 6.44 16.69 -10.11
C CYS A 319 7.16 17.98 -10.49
N TYR A 320 6.47 19.12 -10.30
CA TYR A 320 7.04 20.46 -10.37
C TYR A 320 7.42 20.93 -8.96
N GLY A 321 8.53 21.65 -8.85
CA GLY A 321 8.94 22.29 -7.61
C GLY A 321 9.75 23.55 -7.89
N VAL A 322 9.87 24.38 -6.85
CA VAL A 322 10.76 25.56 -6.82
C VAL A 322 11.68 25.37 -5.62
N GLY A 323 12.98 25.46 -5.86
CA GLY A 323 14.01 25.37 -4.82
C GLY A 323 14.08 26.63 -3.94
N ASP A 324 14.87 26.55 -2.86
CA ASP A 324 15.12 27.68 -1.97
C ASP A 324 15.87 28.86 -2.69
N ASP A 325 16.49 28.54 -3.80
CA ASP A 325 17.16 29.50 -4.72
C ASP A 325 16.20 30.12 -5.75
N GLU A 326 14.90 29.92 -5.57
CA GLU A 326 13.83 30.36 -6.47
C GLU A 326 13.93 29.79 -7.90
N GLN A 327 14.71 28.73 -8.12
CA GLN A 327 14.78 28.05 -9.41
C GLN A 327 13.74 26.94 -9.52
N ALA A 328 13.08 26.90 -10.68
CA ALA A 328 12.13 25.81 -10.97
C ALA A 328 12.86 24.52 -11.37
N HIS A 329 12.31 23.39 -10.95
CA HIS A 329 12.79 22.09 -11.37
C HIS A 329 11.63 21.11 -11.66
N LEU A 330 11.87 20.19 -12.58
CA LEU A 330 11.01 19.02 -12.80
C LEU A 330 11.69 17.77 -12.25
N ARG A 331 10.93 16.92 -11.63
CA ARG A 331 11.40 15.61 -11.16
C ARG A 331 10.41 14.52 -11.49
N LEU A 332 10.92 13.32 -11.66
CA LEU A 332 10.16 12.09 -11.75
C LEU A 332 10.16 11.41 -10.39
N GLU A 333 8.99 11.08 -9.91
CA GLU A 333 8.76 10.35 -8.67
C GLU A 333 8.34 8.92 -8.97
N ASN A 334 9.11 7.97 -8.48
CA ASN A 334 8.81 6.54 -8.52
C ASN A 334 8.06 6.16 -7.24
N ARG A 335 6.79 5.75 -7.36
CA ARG A 335 5.90 5.43 -6.23
C ARG A 335 5.61 3.93 -6.07
N TYR A 336 6.04 3.11 -7.03
CA TYR A 336 5.67 1.69 -7.03
C TYR A 336 6.60 0.82 -6.18
N ILE A 337 7.76 1.30 -5.74
CA ILE A 337 8.66 0.54 -4.87
C ILE A 337 8.09 0.52 -3.45
N PRO A 338 7.83 -0.69 -2.85
CA PRO A 338 7.37 -0.80 -1.47
C PRO A 338 8.45 -0.40 -0.46
N ALA A 339 8.03 -0.07 0.75
CA ALA A 339 8.94 0.07 1.89
C ALA A 339 9.65 -1.25 2.22
N GLY A 340 10.87 -1.19 2.70
CA GLY A 340 11.67 -2.33 3.16
C GLY A 340 12.32 -3.18 2.07
N PRO A 341 12.76 -4.40 2.38
CA PRO A 341 12.75 -5.00 3.72
C PRO A 341 13.72 -4.36 4.73
N THR A 342 14.94 -3.97 4.35
CA THR A 342 15.93 -3.31 5.21
C THR A 342 16.44 -2.02 4.58
N VAL A 343 17.17 -1.20 5.33
CA VAL A 343 17.82 -0.01 4.78
C VAL A 343 18.78 -0.38 3.66
N LYS A 344 19.56 -1.45 3.83
CA LYS A 344 20.47 -1.96 2.78
C LYS A 344 19.73 -2.35 1.50
N ASP A 345 18.59 -3.05 1.66
CA ASP A 345 17.75 -3.44 0.52
C ASP A 345 17.17 -2.23 -0.21
N GLN A 346 16.71 -1.21 0.53
CA GLN A 346 16.16 0.02 -0.02
C GLN A 346 17.22 0.85 -0.76
N MET A 347 18.42 0.96 -0.19
CA MET A 347 19.52 1.65 -0.85
C MET A 347 19.97 0.91 -2.11
N ALA A 348 19.96 -0.42 -2.11
CA ALA A 348 20.21 -1.22 -3.32
C ALA A 348 19.12 -1.01 -4.37
N ASN A 349 17.84 -0.92 -3.97
CA ASN A 349 16.72 -0.59 -4.86
C ASN A 349 16.90 0.79 -5.49
N PHE A 350 17.31 1.78 -4.68
CA PHE A 350 17.56 3.14 -5.15
C PHE A 350 18.73 3.18 -6.14
N ALA A 351 19.85 2.57 -5.80
CA ALA A 351 21.02 2.48 -6.68
C ALA A 351 20.68 1.79 -8.01
N PHE A 352 19.91 0.70 -7.97
CA PHE A 352 19.48 -0.01 -9.17
C PHE A 352 18.60 0.88 -10.06
N TRP A 353 17.58 1.55 -9.47
CA TRP A 353 16.70 2.42 -10.24
C TRP A 353 17.44 3.64 -10.82
N ILE A 354 18.25 4.36 -10.03
CA ILE A 354 19.06 5.49 -10.52
C ILE A 354 20.05 5.04 -11.59
N GLY A 355 20.72 3.91 -11.34
CA GLY A 355 21.64 3.35 -12.32
C GLY A 355 20.96 3.04 -13.65
N LEU A 356 19.77 2.47 -13.63
CA LEU A 356 18.96 2.24 -14.84
C LEU A 356 18.54 3.53 -15.52
N MET A 357 18.07 4.53 -14.76
CA MET A 357 17.65 5.82 -15.30
C MET A 357 18.81 6.54 -16.01
N LYS A 358 20.03 6.44 -15.50
CA LYS A 358 21.25 7.03 -16.06
C LYS A 358 21.94 6.17 -17.09
N GLY A 359 21.66 4.85 -17.08
CA GLY A 359 22.22 3.86 -17.99
C GLY A 359 21.36 3.60 -19.24
N MET A 360 20.31 4.38 -19.51
CA MET A 360 19.42 4.18 -20.65
C MET A 360 20.21 4.09 -21.96
N PRO A 361 20.12 2.95 -22.70
CA PRO A 361 20.81 2.80 -23.98
C PRO A 361 20.12 3.61 -25.08
N PRO A 362 20.87 4.11 -26.08
CA PRO A 362 20.31 4.88 -27.21
C PRO A 362 19.16 4.19 -27.97
N ARG A 363 19.16 2.86 -28.03
CA ARG A 363 18.10 2.07 -28.67
C ARG A 363 16.72 2.24 -28.05
N TYR A 364 16.62 2.79 -26.84
CA TYR A 364 15.36 3.00 -26.13
C TYR A 364 14.89 4.47 -26.11
N LEU A 365 15.60 5.38 -26.78
CA LEU A 365 15.19 6.78 -26.90
C LEU A 365 13.79 6.90 -27.56
N ASN A 366 13.52 6.08 -28.59
CA ASN A 366 12.25 6.06 -29.31
C ASN A 366 11.39 4.82 -28.96
N LEU A 367 11.14 4.60 -27.67
CA LEU A 367 10.32 3.47 -27.21
C LEU A 367 8.95 3.41 -27.86
N HIS A 368 8.34 4.56 -28.15
CA HIS A 368 7.02 4.66 -28.78
C HIS A 368 6.96 4.03 -30.19
N GLU A 369 8.08 4.00 -30.92
CA GLU A 369 8.16 3.40 -32.24
C GLU A 369 8.31 1.86 -32.22
N SER A 370 8.93 1.32 -31.15
CA SER A 370 9.40 -0.07 -31.09
C SER A 370 8.63 -0.96 -30.14
N VAL A 371 7.98 -0.40 -29.12
CA VAL A 371 7.27 -1.15 -28.08
C VAL A 371 5.85 -0.62 -27.88
N PRO A 372 4.80 -1.42 -28.07
CA PRO A 372 3.46 -1.03 -27.71
C PRO A 372 3.37 -0.75 -26.18
N PHE A 373 2.81 0.39 -25.79
CA PHE A 373 2.67 0.77 -24.38
C PHE A 373 1.97 -0.29 -23.53
N GLN A 374 0.97 -0.97 -24.11
CA GLN A 374 0.24 -2.05 -23.43
C GLN A 374 1.14 -3.22 -23.00
N HIS A 375 2.27 -3.42 -23.67
CA HIS A 375 3.25 -4.43 -23.27
C HIS A 375 3.96 -4.02 -21.96
N ALA A 376 4.40 -2.76 -21.84
CA ALA A 376 4.98 -2.25 -20.60
C ALA A 376 3.98 -2.32 -19.44
N LYS A 377 2.74 -1.89 -19.69
CA LYS A 377 1.65 -1.95 -18.71
C LYS A 377 1.33 -3.40 -18.28
N SER A 378 1.20 -4.32 -19.23
CA SER A 378 0.97 -5.74 -18.93
C SER A 378 2.12 -6.35 -18.14
N ASN A 379 3.36 -6.02 -18.48
CA ASN A 379 4.55 -6.47 -17.75
C ASN A 379 4.53 -5.97 -16.30
N PHE A 380 4.14 -4.71 -16.07
CA PHE A 380 4.05 -4.14 -14.73
C PHE A 380 3.10 -4.94 -13.82
N TYR A 381 1.90 -5.26 -14.31
CA TYR A 381 0.94 -6.06 -13.54
C TYR A 381 1.38 -7.52 -13.38
N ARG A 382 2.09 -8.11 -14.36
CA ARG A 382 2.69 -9.43 -14.21
C ARG A 382 3.77 -9.44 -13.12
N ALA A 383 4.62 -8.41 -13.08
CA ALA A 383 5.62 -8.24 -12.04
C ALA A 383 4.97 -8.06 -10.65
N ALA A 384 3.89 -7.27 -10.54
CA ALA A 384 3.15 -7.11 -9.30
C ALA A 384 2.56 -8.45 -8.79
N ARG A 385 2.02 -9.28 -9.69
CA ARG A 385 1.42 -10.57 -9.31
C ARG A 385 2.45 -11.61 -8.88
N SER A 386 3.58 -11.69 -9.56
CA SER A 386 4.48 -12.86 -9.43
C SER A 386 5.94 -12.49 -9.19
N SER A 387 6.28 -11.20 -9.04
CA SER A 387 7.63 -10.66 -8.81
C SER A 387 8.73 -11.37 -9.59
N LEU A 388 9.74 -11.96 -8.93
CA LEU A 388 10.86 -12.67 -9.55
C LEU A 388 10.47 -13.92 -10.34
N HIS A 389 9.26 -14.44 -10.17
CA HIS A 389 8.72 -15.57 -10.94
C HIS A 389 8.06 -15.13 -12.26
N ALA A 390 7.92 -13.83 -12.50
CA ALA A 390 7.26 -13.30 -13.69
C ALA A 390 8.05 -13.58 -14.97
N SER A 391 7.33 -13.82 -16.07
CA SER A 391 7.84 -13.77 -17.44
C SER A 391 7.30 -12.52 -18.13
N LEU A 392 8.20 -11.71 -18.67
CA LEU A 392 7.88 -10.42 -19.28
C LEU A 392 8.07 -10.46 -20.80
N GLY A 393 7.24 -9.73 -21.53
CA GLY A 393 7.50 -9.41 -22.93
C GLY A 393 8.63 -8.38 -23.02
N TRP A 394 9.81 -8.80 -23.44
CA TRP A 394 11.03 -7.98 -23.47
C TRP A 394 11.74 -8.12 -24.79
N ASN A 395 11.98 -7.00 -25.50
CA ASN A 395 12.61 -6.98 -26.83
C ASN A 395 11.97 -7.99 -27.81
N GLY A 396 10.62 -7.99 -27.87
CA GLY A 396 9.86 -8.86 -28.77
C GLY A 396 9.79 -10.34 -28.40
N LYS A 397 10.33 -10.74 -27.23
CA LYS A 397 10.32 -12.13 -26.74
C LYS A 397 9.80 -12.21 -25.31
N HIS A 398 9.20 -13.35 -24.94
CA HIS A 398 8.89 -13.64 -23.54
C HIS A 398 10.15 -14.18 -22.85
N ARG A 399 10.56 -13.52 -21.76
CA ARG A 399 11.77 -13.87 -21.00
C ARG A 399 11.49 -13.87 -19.50
N PRO A 400 12.04 -14.81 -18.72
CA PRO A 400 12.02 -14.71 -17.25
C PRO A 400 12.65 -13.39 -16.80
N VAL A 401 11.95 -12.66 -15.91
CA VAL A 401 12.41 -11.34 -15.43
C VAL A 401 13.80 -11.38 -14.83
N ARG A 402 14.15 -12.48 -14.15
CA ARG A 402 15.49 -12.69 -13.57
C ARG A 402 16.59 -12.62 -14.62
N ARG A 403 16.42 -13.26 -15.78
CA ARG A 403 17.40 -13.19 -16.87
C ARG A 403 17.52 -11.78 -17.42
N ILE A 404 16.40 -11.07 -17.57
CA ILE A 404 16.42 -9.68 -18.00
C ILE A 404 17.26 -8.84 -17.04
N ILE A 405 17.04 -9.03 -15.71
CA ILE A 405 17.75 -8.27 -14.69
C ILE A 405 19.24 -8.62 -14.67
N LEU A 406 19.60 -9.91 -14.60
CA LEU A 406 20.99 -10.34 -14.45
C LEU A 406 21.82 -10.11 -15.72
N GLU A 407 21.24 -10.37 -16.90
CA GLU A 407 21.98 -10.36 -18.17
C GLU A 407 22.02 -8.96 -18.82
N GLU A 408 21.00 -8.10 -18.59
CA GLU A 408 20.90 -6.80 -19.26
C GLU A 408 20.86 -5.61 -18.29
N LEU A 409 19.98 -5.64 -17.28
CA LEU A 409 19.69 -4.45 -16.50
C LEU A 409 20.74 -4.16 -15.42
N LEU A 410 21.34 -5.16 -14.79
CA LEU A 410 22.43 -4.95 -13.84
C LEU A 410 23.67 -4.32 -14.49
N PRO A 411 24.16 -4.79 -15.65
CA PRO A 411 25.23 -4.10 -16.37
C PRO A 411 24.88 -2.65 -16.73
N LEU A 412 23.66 -2.40 -17.22
CA LEU A 412 23.20 -1.04 -17.52
C LEU A 412 23.14 -0.15 -16.28
N ALA A 413 22.70 -0.69 -15.15
CA ALA A 413 22.66 0.05 -13.89
C ALA A 413 24.07 0.41 -13.41
N ALA A 414 25.03 -0.51 -13.55
CA ALA A 414 26.43 -0.24 -13.22
C ALA A 414 27.02 0.88 -14.08
N GLU A 415 26.82 0.84 -15.40
CA GLU A 415 27.24 1.90 -16.32
C GLU A 415 26.60 3.25 -15.96
N GLY A 416 25.30 3.26 -15.61
CA GLY A 416 24.58 4.47 -15.23
C GLY A 416 25.09 5.09 -13.94
N LEU A 417 25.42 4.27 -12.94
CA LEU A 417 26.04 4.74 -11.70
C LEU A 417 27.45 5.32 -11.97
N GLN A 418 28.26 4.68 -12.80
CA GLN A 418 29.58 5.20 -13.20
C GLN A 418 29.46 6.56 -13.91
N LYS A 419 28.52 6.70 -14.86
CA LYS A 419 28.21 7.99 -15.51
C LYS A 419 27.78 9.07 -14.53
N SER A 420 27.24 8.67 -13.36
CA SER A 420 26.84 9.58 -12.30
C SER A 420 27.93 9.82 -11.25
N GLY A 421 29.16 9.36 -11.49
CA GLY A 421 30.34 9.62 -10.65
C GLY A 421 30.52 8.63 -9.49
N PHE A 422 29.80 7.49 -9.48
CA PHE A 422 30.05 6.41 -8.52
C PHE A 422 31.25 5.57 -8.94
N SER A 423 32.08 5.16 -7.99
CA SER A 423 33.16 4.23 -8.24
C SER A 423 32.64 2.81 -8.50
N ASP A 424 33.49 1.94 -9.09
CA ASP A 424 33.17 0.52 -9.28
C ASP A 424 32.88 -0.19 -7.96
N GLU A 425 33.59 0.18 -6.89
CA GLU A 425 33.40 -0.37 -5.56
C GLU A 425 32.01 0.01 -4.99
N GLN A 426 31.64 1.27 -5.07
CA GLN A 426 30.34 1.78 -4.64
C GLN A 426 29.20 1.15 -5.44
N SER A 427 29.34 1.09 -6.76
CA SER A 427 28.36 0.46 -7.65
C SER A 427 28.17 -1.01 -7.31
N ARG A 428 29.27 -1.74 -7.09
CA ARG A 428 29.24 -3.15 -6.69
C ARG A 428 28.64 -3.35 -5.31
N TYR A 429 28.93 -2.47 -4.36
CA TYR A 429 28.37 -2.55 -3.00
C TYR A 429 26.84 -2.62 -3.03
N TYR A 430 26.18 -1.71 -3.75
CA TYR A 430 24.72 -1.69 -3.84
C TYR A 430 24.16 -2.77 -4.79
N LEU A 431 24.72 -2.90 -5.98
CA LEU A 431 24.17 -3.77 -7.03
C LEU A 431 24.36 -5.27 -6.73
N SER A 432 25.38 -5.66 -5.96
CA SER A 432 25.54 -7.06 -5.52
C SER A 432 24.38 -7.55 -4.66
N THR A 433 23.73 -6.66 -3.90
CA THR A 433 22.51 -6.99 -3.15
C THR A 433 21.36 -7.36 -4.11
N ILE A 434 21.19 -6.62 -5.20
CA ILE A 434 20.21 -6.94 -6.24
C ILE A 434 20.55 -8.27 -6.93
N GLU A 435 21.80 -8.46 -7.32
CA GLU A 435 22.28 -9.69 -7.99
C GLU A 435 22.01 -10.94 -7.15
N ARG A 436 22.40 -10.91 -5.85
CA ARG A 436 22.21 -12.03 -4.93
C ARG A 436 20.73 -12.30 -4.67
N ARG A 437 19.93 -11.24 -4.43
CA ARG A 437 18.48 -11.32 -4.25
C ARG A 437 17.79 -11.98 -5.43
N VAL A 438 18.12 -11.55 -6.65
CA VAL A 438 17.55 -12.10 -7.90
C VAL A 438 18.04 -13.53 -8.15
N SER A 439 19.31 -13.82 -7.88
CA SER A 439 19.89 -15.17 -8.04
C SER A 439 19.27 -16.18 -7.07
N ALA A 440 19.02 -15.77 -5.83
CA ALA A 440 18.43 -16.61 -4.78
C ALA A 440 16.89 -16.69 -4.82
N TYR A 441 16.19 -15.95 -5.70
CA TYR A 441 14.71 -15.76 -5.63
C TYR A 441 14.21 -15.25 -4.28
N ALA A 442 14.96 -14.41 -3.63
CA ALA A 442 14.77 -14.02 -2.24
C ALA A 442 14.51 -12.52 -2.08
N ASN A 443 13.46 -11.97 -2.73
CA ASN A 443 12.95 -10.65 -2.34
C ASN A 443 12.00 -10.76 -1.13
N GLY A 444 11.56 -9.61 -0.61
CA GLY A 444 10.69 -9.58 0.55
C GLY A 444 9.42 -10.43 0.41
N ALA A 445 8.76 -10.35 -0.75
CA ALA A 445 7.55 -11.14 -1.02
C ALA A 445 7.82 -12.64 -1.04
N CYS A 446 8.89 -13.09 -1.72
CA CYS A 446 9.21 -14.51 -1.80
C CYS A 446 9.57 -15.10 -0.43
N TRP A 447 10.35 -14.38 0.38
CA TRP A 447 10.69 -14.80 1.73
C TRP A 447 9.46 -14.86 2.63
N THR A 448 8.63 -13.83 2.58
CA THR A 448 7.38 -13.74 3.37
C THR A 448 6.43 -14.90 3.03
N ILE A 449 6.15 -15.13 1.74
CA ILE A 449 5.25 -16.22 1.29
C ILE A 449 5.78 -17.58 1.76
N LYS A 450 7.07 -17.85 1.56
CA LYS A 450 7.68 -19.12 1.96
C LYS A 450 7.48 -19.40 3.45
N ASN A 451 7.79 -18.42 4.30
CA ASN A 451 7.71 -18.58 5.75
C ASN A 451 6.25 -18.59 6.25
N PHE A 452 5.40 -17.73 5.67
CA PHE A 452 3.97 -17.71 5.99
C PHE A 452 3.33 -19.07 5.73
N ARG A 453 3.52 -19.67 4.55
CA ARG A 453 2.95 -20.99 4.22
C ARG A 453 3.43 -22.08 5.17
N ASN A 454 4.75 -22.13 5.45
CA ASN A 454 5.33 -23.13 6.36
C ASN A 454 4.73 -23.07 7.78
N ILE A 455 4.46 -21.87 8.29
CA ILE A 455 3.90 -21.70 9.63
C ILE A 455 2.37 -21.86 9.59
N ALA A 456 1.69 -21.30 8.59
CA ALA A 456 0.23 -21.33 8.49
C ALA A 456 -0.32 -22.75 8.36
N GLU A 457 0.37 -23.65 7.65
CA GLU A 457 0.00 -25.05 7.54
C GLU A 457 -0.06 -25.77 8.91
N ARG A 458 0.79 -25.36 9.86
CA ARG A 458 0.88 -26.00 11.20
C ARG A 458 0.09 -25.30 12.28
N PHE A 459 0.04 -23.97 12.23
CA PHE A 459 -0.44 -23.14 13.34
C PHE A 459 -1.54 -22.14 12.95
N GLY A 460 -1.95 -22.13 11.67
CA GLY A 460 -2.93 -21.18 11.15
C GLY A 460 -2.35 -19.82 10.78
N ALA A 461 -3.10 -19.07 9.93
CA ALA A 461 -2.67 -17.80 9.37
C ALA A 461 -2.40 -16.72 10.43
N GLY A 462 -3.17 -16.69 11.52
CA GLY A 462 -3.02 -15.71 12.60
C GLY A 462 -1.66 -15.78 13.30
N VAL A 463 -1.17 -17.00 13.56
CA VAL A 463 0.19 -17.22 14.11
C VAL A 463 1.23 -16.89 13.06
N ALA A 464 1.03 -17.33 11.82
CA ALA A 464 1.97 -17.14 10.74
C ALA A 464 2.27 -15.66 10.46
N VAL A 465 1.26 -14.79 10.39
CA VAL A 465 1.48 -13.35 10.15
C VAL A 465 2.25 -12.68 11.29
N ARG A 466 2.03 -13.11 12.54
CA ARG A 466 2.76 -12.61 13.69
C ARG A 466 4.24 -13.01 13.65
N GLU A 467 4.52 -14.31 13.48
CA GLU A 467 5.88 -14.84 13.44
C GLU A 467 6.70 -14.25 12.29
N VAL A 468 6.07 -14.10 11.11
CA VAL A 468 6.69 -13.43 9.97
C VAL A 468 7.00 -11.97 10.30
N THR A 469 6.09 -11.25 10.97
CA THR A 469 6.32 -9.83 11.35
C THR A 469 7.44 -9.72 12.40
N ASP A 470 7.50 -10.63 13.38
CA ASP A 470 8.59 -10.70 14.36
C ASP A 470 9.94 -10.91 13.67
N ALA A 471 10.02 -11.86 12.75
CA ALA A 471 11.24 -12.15 12.01
C ALA A 471 11.65 -10.99 11.07
N MET A 472 10.69 -10.28 10.47
CA MET A 472 10.96 -9.06 9.71
C MET A 472 11.63 -7.98 10.58
N ILE A 473 11.12 -7.73 11.78
CA ILE A 473 11.68 -6.74 12.70
C ILE A 473 13.11 -7.14 13.10
N GLN A 474 13.33 -8.41 13.43
CA GLN A 474 14.67 -8.91 13.79
C GLN A 474 15.67 -8.75 12.64
N GLY A 475 15.26 -9.09 11.40
CA GLY A 475 16.10 -8.93 10.22
C GLY A 475 16.42 -7.46 9.92
N GLN A 476 15.46 -6.56 10.15
CA GLN A 476 15.65 -5.11 10.00
C GLN A 476 16.58 -4.54 11.08
N GLU A 477 16.45 -4.97 12.32
CA GLU A 477 17.33 -4.55 13.42
C GLU A 477 18.78 -5.03 13.21
N ALA A 478 18.95 -6.23 12.67
CA ALA A 478 20.26 -6.76 12.29
C ALA A 478 20.84 -6.11 11.02
N ASP A 479 20.02 -5.37 10.26
CA ASP A 479 20.35 -4.75 8.97
C ASP A 479 21.00 -5.72 7.97
N ILE A 480 20.50 -6.95 7.95
CA ILE A 480 20.94 -8.02 7.05
C ILE A 480 20.06 -7.96 5.79
N PRO A 481 20.62 -7.94 4.56
CA PRO A 481 19.81 -7.99 3.33
C PRO A 481 18.90 -9.21 3.29
N ILE A 482 17.69 -9.05 2.73
CA ILE A 482 16.63 -10.06 2.73
C ILE A 482 17.05 -11.43 2.21
N HIS A 483 17.95 -11.49 1.25
CA HIS A 483 18.42 -12.75 0.67
C HIS A 483 19.32 -13.56 1.61
N ASP A 484 19.78 -12.98 2.71
CA ASP A 484 20.55 -13.63 3.77
C ASP A 484 19.70 -13.90 5.03
N TRP A 485 18.39 -13.55 5.03
CA TRP A 485 17.53 -13.85 6.15
C TRP A 485 17.30 -15.36 6.28
N PRO A 486 17.43 -15.93 7.50
CA PRO A 486 17.11 -17.33 7.71
C PRO A 486 15.61 -17.58 7.48
N ASP A 487 15.29 -18.83 7.13
CA ASP A 487 13.91 -19.29 7.18
C ASP A 487 13.48 -19.42 8.66
N ILE A 488 12.20 -19.19 8.93
CA ILE A 488 11.64 -19.35 10.26
C ILE A 488 11.50 -20.84 10.57
N ASP A 489 12.11 -21.30 11.64
CA ASP A 489 11.97 -22.69 12.10
C ASP A 489 10.62 -22.90 12.77
N ALA A 490 9.69 -23.50 12.07
CA ALA A 490 8.35 -23.81 12.59
C ALA A 490 8.40 -24.73 13.85
N GLY A 491 9.50 -25.42 14.10
CA GLY A 491 9.68 -26.21 15.35
C GLY A 491 9.96 -25.35 16.57
N GLN A 492 10.40 -24.10 16.39
CA GLN A 492 10.67 -23.14 17.45
C GLN A 492 9.54 -22.11 17.65
N VAL A 493 8.48 -22.20 16.86
CA VAL A 493 7.30 -21.33 17.02
C VAL A 493 6.58 -21.70 18.32
N TYR A 494 6.76 -20.84 19.32
CA TYR A 494 6.01 -20.96 20.56
C TYR A 494 4.70 -20.21 20.44
N VAL A 495 3.60 -20.94 20.39
CA VAL A 495 2.29 -20.35 20.54
C VAL A 495 2.17 -19.83 21.97
N VAL A 496 2.50 -18.54 22.16
CA VAL A 496 2.35 -17.88 23.46
C VAL A 496 0.85 -17.81 23.77
N LYS A 497 0.39 -18.71 24.63
CA LYS A 497 -1.02 -18.82 25.07
C LYS A 497 -1.47 -17.66 25.97
N LYS A 498 -0.68 -16.60 26.12
CA LYS A 498 -0.96 -15.50 27.05
C LYS A 498 -0.69 -14.16 26.41
N GLU A 499 -1.72 -13.53 25.89
CA GLU A 499 -1.91 -12.07 25.77
C GLU A 499 -3.02 -11.67 24.79
N ALA A 500 -4.02 -12.53 24.63
CA ALA A 500 -5.27 -12.08 23.98
C ALA A 500 -6.10 -11.32 25.03
N THR A 501 -5.86 -10.03 25.16
CA THR A 501 -6.56 -9.20 26.16
C THR A 501 -7.98 -8.84 25.72
N THR A 502 -8.28 -8.84 24.42
CA THR A 502 -9.61 -8.54 23.88
C THR A 502 -10.04 -9.52 22.79
N ILE A 503 -11.34 -9.68 22.60
CA ILE A 503 -11.95 -10.58 21.60
C ILE A 503 -11.52 -10.22 20.17
N GLY A 504 -11.43 -8.94 19.85
CA GLY A 504 -11.04 -8.49 18.50
C GLY A 504 -9.69 -9.02 18.01
N ARG A 505 -8.83 -9.49 18.92
CA ARG A 505 -7.54 -10.10 18.60
C ARG A 505 -7.62 -11.58 18.23
N VAL A 506 -8.69 -12.26 18.62
CA VAL A 506 -8.82 -13.73 18.50
C VAL A 506 -10.05 -14.18 17.73
N MET A 507 -11.03 -13.30 17.51
CA MET A 507 -12.26 -13.64 16.81
C MET A 507 -11.99 -14.08 15.37
N LYS A 508 -12.74 -15.03 14.88
CA LYS A 508 -12.80 -15.39 13.46
C LYS A 508 -13.63 -14.34 12.72
N THR A 509 -13.08 -13.80 11.64
CA THR A 509 -13.74 -12.79 10.79
C THR A 509 -14.13 -13.34 9.42
N ASP A 510 -13.65 -14.52 9.03
CA ASP A 510 -14.06 -15.23 7.83
C ASP A 510 -15.24 -16.14 8.23
N LEU A 511 -16.46 -15.63 8.03
CA LEU A 511 -17.68 -16.25 8.51
C LEU A 511 -18.50 -16.78 7.34
N TYR A 512 -19.12 -17.94 7.54
CA TYR A 512 -20.24 -18.39 6.72
C TYR A 512 -21.51 -17.87 7.36
N THR A 513 -22.24 -16.99 6.69
CA THR A 513 -23.52 -16.44 7.11
C THR A 513 -24.63 -16.85 6.17
N LEU A 514 -25.87 -16.75 6.61
CA LEU A 514 -27.06 -16.97 5.80
C LEU A 514 -28.04 -15.82 6.01
N HIS A 515 -28.80 -15.52 4.96
CA HIS A 515 -29.94 -14.61 5.08
C HIS A 515 -31.10 -15.33 5.77
N GLU A 516 -31.91 -14.60 6.55
CA GLU A 516 -33.00 -15.16 7.35
C GLU A 516 -34.08 -15.91 6.53
N GLN A 517 -34.20 -15.63 5.23
CA GLN A 517 -35.13 -16.29 4.31
C GLN A 517 -34.55 -17.52 3.60
N GLU A 518 -33.26 -17.80 3.81
CA GLU A 518 -32.64 -18.97 3.16
C GLU A 518 -33.15 -20.30 3.74
N PRO A 519 -33.20 -21.36 2.89
CA PRO A 519 -33.81 -22.63 3.30
C PRO A 519 -32.94 -23.41 4.31
N ILE A 520 -33.60 -24.16 5.20
CA ILE A 520 -32.94 -25.03 6.19
C ILE A 520 -32.01 -26.04 5.51
N GLY A 521 -32.36 -26.51 4.31
CA GLY A 521 -31.52 -27.44 3.53
C GLY A 521 -30.16 -26.82 3.17
N LEU A 522 -30.09 -25.52 2.90
CA LEU A 522 -28.84 -24.85 2.63
C LEU A 522 -27.96 -24.74 3.89
N ALA A 523 -28.58 -24.45 5.05
CA ALA A 523 -27.85 -24.44 6.32
C ALA A 523 -27.24 -25.81 6.65
N LYS A 524 -27.97 -26.90 6.42
CA LYS A 524 -27.47 -28.27 6.57
C LYS A 524 -26.28 -28.54 5.67
N ALA A 525 -26.41 -28.20 4.39
CA ALA A 525 -25.35 -28.39 3.40
C ALA A 525 -24.07 -27.61 3.74
N ILE A 526 -24.17 -26.31 4.11
CA ILE A 526 -23.02 -25.51 4.49
C ILE A 526 -22.34 -26.08 5.74
N MET A 527 -23.10 -26.49 6.76
CA MET A 527 -22.55 -27.10 7.96
C MET A 527 -21.77 -28.38 7.67
N GLU A 528 -22.25 -29.17 6.71
CA GLU A 528 -21.59 -30.41 6.27
C GLU A 528 -20.36 -30.12 5.40
N TRP A 529 -20.50 -29.29 4.37
CA TRP A 529 -19.41 -29.00 3.42
C TRP A 529 -18.24 -28.25 4.05
N LYS A 530 -18.53 -27.38 5.03
CA LYS A 530 -17.54 -26.51 5.67
C LYS A 530 -17.16 -26.97 7.07
N GLU A 531 -17.74 -28.09 7.53
CA GLU A 531 -17.51 -28.68 8.87
C GLU A 531 -17.74 -27.67 10.01
N VAL A 532 -18.66 -26.71 9.81
CA VAL A 532 -19.01 -25.70 10.82
C VAL A 532 -20.25 -26.13 11.61
N ARG A 533 -20.34 -25.65 12.86
CA ARG A 533 -21.44 -26.01 13.79
C ARG A 533 -22.36 -24.83 14.07
N HIS A 534 -22.01 -23.64 13.63
CA HIS A 534 -22.71 -22.40 13.93
C HIS A 534 -22.74 -21.54 12.67
N LEU A 535 -23.92 -21.08 12.29
CA LEU A 535 -24.14 -20.18 11.16
C LEU A 535 -24.89 -18.95 11.67
N PRO A 536 -24.25 -17.77 11.72
CA PRO A 536 -24.94 -16.51 11.96
C PRO A 536 -25.93 -16.22 10.84
N ILE A 537 -27.09 -15.67 11.24
CA ILE A 537 -28.16 -15.28 10.33
C ILE A 537 -28.24 -13.75 10.31
N GLU A 538 -28.21 -13.17 9.13
CA GLU A 538 -28.21 -11.72 8.92
C GLU A 538 -29.37 -11.26 8.02
N ASP A 539 -29.69 -9.96 8.08
CA ASP A 539 -30.62 -9.33 7.16
C ASP A 539 -29.88 -8.71 5.95
N ASP A 540 -30.62 -8.06 5.03
CA ASP A 540 -30.09 -7.38 3.85
C ASP A 540 -29.07 -6.28 4.16
N HIS A 541 -28.99 -5.83 5.41
CA HIS A 541 -28.05 -4.81 5.89
C HIS A 541 -26.84 -5.38 6.63
N GLY A 542 -26.74 -6.71 6.75
CA GLY A 542 -25.70 -7.39 7.51
C GLY A 542 -25.89 -7.37 9.02
N ASN A 543 -27.10 -6.99 9.52
CA ASN A 543 -27.39 -7.03 10.94
C ASN A 543 -27.67 -8.46 11.39
N LEU A 544 -27.13 -8.83 12.54
CA LEU A 544 -27.32 -10.15 13.14
C LEU A 544 -28.78 -10.33 13.60
N LYS A 545 -29.50 -11.29 13.01
CA LYS A 545 -30.88 -11.64 13.34
C LYS A 545 -31.01 -12.87 14.22
N GLY A 546 -30.04 -13.79 14.11
CA GLY A 546 -30.10 -15.05 14.84
C GLY A 546 -28.86 -15.89 14.64
N LEU A 547 -28.87 -17.07 15.23
CA LEU A 547 -27.84 -18.08 15.08
C LEU A 547 -28.50 -19.45 14.83
N VAL A 548 -28.11 -20.14 13.78
CA VAL A 548 -28.46 -21.55 13.56
C VAL A 548 -27.28 -22.39 14.01
N THR A 549 -27.58 -23.38 14.87
CA THR A 549 -26.61 -24.34 15.36
C THR A 549 -26.93 -25.73 14.84
N ARG A 550 -25.98 -26.66 14.93
CA ARG A 550 -26.24 -28.08 14.61
C ARG A 550 -27.40 -28.65 15.43
N THR A 551 -27.54 -28.22 16.68
CA THR A 551 -28.65 -28.62 17.55
C THR A 551 -30.00 -28.10 17.04
N ASN A 552 -30.06 -26.88 16.49
CA ASN A 552 -31.27 -26.35 15.86
C ASN A 552 -31.69 -27.21 14.66
N ILE A 553 -30.72 -27.59 13.82
CA ILE A 553 -30.93 -28.46 12.66
C ILE A 553 -31.45 -29.85 13.09
N GLU A 554 -30.84 -30.47 14.11
CA GLU A 554 -31.23 -31.77 14.62
C GLU A 554 -32.64 -31.72 15.25
N ALA A 555 -32.96 -30.65 15.99
CA ALA A 555 -34.31 -30.47 16.54
C ALA A 555 -35.39 -30.22 15.47
N ALA A 556 -34.99 -29.69 14.32
CA ALA A 556 -35.85 -29.40 13.17
C ALA A 556 -35.92 -30.58 12.16
N ALA A 557 -35.52 -31.79 12.51
CA ALA A 557 -35.44 -32.93 11.59
C ALA A 557 -36.78 -33.33 10.92
N SER A 558 -37.93 -32.92 11.51
CA SER A 558 -39.26 -33.14 10.93
C SER A 558 -39.78 -31.99 10.05
N ARG A 559 -39.03 -30.88 9.92
CA ARG A 559 -39.40 -29.75 9.06
C ARG A 559 -38.97 -29.97 7.62
N ASP A 560 -39.64 -29.26 6.70
CA ASP A 560 -39.26 -29.24 5.30
C ASP A 560 -37.92 -28.50 5.11
N ASP A 561 -37.05 -29.07 4.31
CA ASP A 561 -35.76 -28.43 3.96
C ASP A 561 -35.92 -27.12 3.21
N HIS A 562 -37.09 -26.83 2.68
CA HIS A 562 -37.44 -25.55 2.02
C HIS A 562 -37.94 -24.48 3.00
N ASP A 563 -38.21 -24.82 4.26
CA ASP A 563 -38.62 -23.84 5.27
C ASP A 563 -37.44 -22.84 5.53
N PRO A 564 -37.72 -21.56 5.83
CA PRO A 564 -36.67 -20.57 6.05
C PRO A 564 -35.94 -20.81 7.38
N VAL A 565 -34.63 -20.49 7.42
CA VAL A 565 -33.83 -20.65 8.65
C VAL A 565 -34.30 -19.78 9.81
N SER A 566 -35.04 -18.69 9.53
CA SER A 566 -35.70 -17.84 10.54
C SER A 566 -36.66 -18.61 11.46
N ASP A 567 -37.15 -19.75 11.03
CA ASP A 567 -38.08 -20.61 11.79
C ASP A 567 -37.39 -21.45 12.84
N ILE A 568 -36.09 -21.71 12.66
CA ILE A 568 -35.31 -22.61 13.54
C ILE A 568 -34.17 -21.88 14.27
N MET A 569 -33.82 -20.65 13.86
CA MET A 569 -32.72 -19.90 14.46
C MET A 569 -33.00 -19.49 15.90
N THR A 570 -32.00 -19.45 16.71
CA THR A 570 -32.02 -18.81 18.03
C THR A 570 -31.98 -17.31 17.85
N LYS A 571 -33.03 -16.59 18.24
CA LYS A 571 -33.17 -15.12 18.07
C LYS A 571 -32.59 -14.32 19.23
N THR A 572 -32.66 -14.87 20.46
CA THR A 572 -32.09 -14.18 21.63
C THR A 572 -30.65 -14.61 21.79
N LEU A 573 -29.72 -13.75 21.36
CA LEU A 573 -28.30 -14.02 21.36
C LEU A 573 -27.59 -13.20 22.43
N ILE A 574 -26.54 -13.80 23.00
CA ILE A 574 -25.55 -13.07 23.78
C ILE A 574 -24.45 -12.66 22.82
N THR A 575 -24.30 -11.36 22.64
CA THR A 575 -23.30 -10.77 21.75
C THR A 575 -22.34 -9.92 22.56
N VAL A 576 -21.15 -9.71 22.02
CA VAL A 576 -20.11 -8.88 22.62
C VAL A 576 -19.46 -7.99 21.55
N SER A 577 -18.73 -6.98 21.99
CA SER A 577 -17.95 -6.13 21.10
C SER A 577 -16.53 -6.66 20.91
N GLN A 578 -15.83 -6.20 19.90
CA GLN A 578 -14.42 -6.54 19.68
C GLN A 578 -13.50 -6.06 20.83
N GLN A 579 -13.90 -5.07 21.61
CA GLN A 579 -13.17 -4.53 22.75
C GLN A 579 -13.37 -5.34 24.03
N THR A 580 -14.38 -6.21 24.08
CA THR A 580 -14.66 -7.03 25.27
C THR A 580 -13.44 -7.87 25.64
N PRO A 581 -13.03 -7.87 26.93
CA PRO A 581 -11.94 -8.71 27.41
C PRO A 581 -12.22 -10.21 27.14
N LEU A 582 -11.21 -10.94 26.71
CA LEU A 582 -11.36 -12.37 26.39
C LEU A 582 -11.81 -13.20 27.60
N GLU A 583 -11.34 -12.85 28.79
CA GLU A 583 -11.74 -13.50 30.04
C GLU A 583 -13.22 -13.28 30.37
N GLU A 584 -13.75 -12.08 30.10
CA GLU A 584 -15.16 -11.74 30.26
C GLU A 584 -16.03 -12.56 29.29
N ALA A 585 -15.63 -12.65 28.03
CA ALA A 585 -16.30 -13.51 27.04
C ALA A 585 -16.29 -14.98 27.46
N ALA A 586 -15.17 -15.45 27.97
CA ALA A 586 -15.01 -16.80 28.51
C ALA A 586 -15.98 -17.06 29.66
N GLN A 587 -16.12 -16.09 30.58
CA GLN A 587 -17.08 -16.18 31.70
C GLN A 587 -18.52 -16.19 31.21
N LEU A 588 -18.88 -15.32 30.27
CA LEU A 588 -20.23 -15.27 29.67
C LEU A 588 -20.58 -16.59 28.99
N MET A 589 -19.67 -17.18 28.20
CA MET A 589 -19.92 -18.47 27.56
C MET A 589 -20.14 -19.60 28.57
N LYS A 590 -19.33 -19.65 29.63
CA LYS A 590 -19.52 -20.64 30.73
C LYS A 590 -20.82 -20.42 31.50
N GLN A 591 -21.09 -19.17 31.87
CA GLN A 591 -22.29 -18.80 32.65
C GLN A 591 -23.58 -19.17 31.90
N HIS A 592 -23.60 -18.86 30.59
CA HIS A 592 -24.78 -19.09 29.76
C HIS A 592 -24.77 -20.44 29.03
N LYS A 593 -23.72 -21.22 29.20
CA LYS A 593 -23.54 -22.55 28.57
C LYS A 593 -23.71 -22.53 27.05
N ILE A 594 -23.11 -21.51 26.42
CA ILE A 594 -23.13 -21.31 24.97
C ILE A 594 -21.80 -21.72 24.36
N GLY A 595 -21.84 -22.47 23.25
CA GLY A 595 -20.65 -22.92 22.52
C GLY A 595 -20.15 -21.97 21.45
N CYS A 596 -20.84 -20.84 21.28
CA CYS A 596 -20.52 -19.86 20.26
C CYS A 596 -20.99 -18.47 20.70
N MET A 597 -20.20 -17.45 20.42
CA MET A 597 -20.49 -16.06 20.76
C MET A 597 -20.28 -15.17 19.54
N PRO A 598 -21.35 -14.57 19.00
CA PRO A 598 -21.22 -13.58 17.93
C PRO A 598 -20.66 -12.26 18.45
N ILE A 599 -19.78 -11.67 17.67
CA ILE A 599 -19.20 -10.34 17.92
C ILE A 599 -19.85 -9.36 16.96
N VAL A 600 -20.39 -8.27 17.50
CA VAL A 600 -21.14 -7.26 16.73
C VAL A 600 -20.54 -5.87 16.89
N ARG A 601 -20.75 -5.05 15.83
CA ARG A 601 -20.56 -3.60 15.84
C ARG A 601 -21.82 -2.99 15.25
N GLU A 602 -22.51 -2.09 15.98
CA GLU A 602 -23.74 -1.42 15.51
C GLU A 602 -24.77 -2.40 14.91
N GLU A 603 -25.01 -3.55 15.59
CA GLU A 603 -25.90 -4.64 15.18
C GLU A 603 -25.34 -5.54 14.04
N GLN A 604 -24.32 -5.12 13.30
CA GLN A 604 -23.69 -5.94 12.26
C GLN A 604 -22.75 -6.98 12.85
N ILE A 605 -22.79 -8.19 12.32
CA ILE A 605 -21.85 -9.22 12.74
C ILE A 605 -20.47 -8.98 12.13
N ILE A 606 -19.44 -8.91 12.98
CA ILE A 606 -18.05 -8.67 12.58
C ILE A 606 -17.13 -9.85 12.89
N GLY A 607 -17.59 -10.81 13.67
CA GLY A 607 -16.77 -11.95 14.06
C GLY A 607 -17.54 -13.00 14.83
N LEU A 608 -16.90 -14.14 15.05
CA LEU A 608 -17.41 -15.26 15.81
C LEU A 608 -16.32 -15.83 16.71
N LEU A 609 -16.68 -16.24 17.92
CA LEU A 609 -15.81 -16.96 18.84
C LEU A 609 -16.51 -18.24 19.29
N THR A 610 -15.79 -19.37 19.30
CA THR A 610 -16.36 -20.68 19.62
C THR A 610 -15.62 -21.37 20.76
N ASP A 611 -16.20 -22.41 21.35
CA ASP A 611 -15.53 -23.30 22.30
C ASP A 611 -14.17 -23.81 21.80
N SER A 612 -14.07 -24.09 20.51
CA SER A 612 -12.83 -24.58 19.89
C SER A 612 -11.74 -23.53 19.96
N ASP A 613 -12.09 -22.26 19.74
CA ASP A 613 -11.14 -21.14 19.80
C ASP A 613 -10.63 -20.95 21.23
N PHE A 614 -11.50 -21.06 22.23
CA PHE A 614 -11.10 -21.02 23.64
C PHE A 614 -10.25 -22.22 24.05
N ARG A 615 -10.55 -23.44 23.59
CA ARG A 615 -9.70 -24.61 23.84
C ARG A 615 -8.32 -24.47 23.22
N GLU A 616 -8.24 -23.89 22.04
CA GLU A 616 -6.97 -23.57 21.39
C GLU A 616 -6.16 -22.55 22.20
N LEU A 617 -6.82 -21.50 22.73
CA LEU A 617 -6.17 -20.42 23.49
C LEU A 617 -5.81 -20.82 24.92
N PHE A 618 -6.66 -21.56 25.62
CA PHE A 618 -6.51 -21.86 27.04
C PHE A 618 -6.16 -23.33 27.34
N GLY A 619 -6.17 -24.21 26.34
CA GLY A 619 -5.89 -25.63 26.48
C GLY A 619 -6.88 -26.33 27.41
N ASN A 620 -6.39 -27.29 28.21
CA ASN A 620 -7.20 -28.06 29.16
C ASN A 620 -7.77 -27.25 30.35
N GLN A 621 -7.51 -25.96 30.43
CA GLN A 621 -8.08 -25.07 31.46
C GLN A 621 -9.44 -24.47 31.07
N TRP A 622 -9.88 -24.69 29.83
CA TRP A 622 -11.18 -24.27 29.30
C TRP A 622 -12.36 -25.19 29.66
#